data_5b35950ffd7ec6dbbe30396f42355f37
#
_entry.id   5b35950ffd7ec6dbbe30396f42355f37
#
_cell.length_a   1.000
_cell.length_b   1.000
_cell.length_c   1.000
_cell.angle_alpha   90.00
_cell.angle_beta   90.00
_cell.angle_gamma   90.00
#
_symmetry.space_group_name_H-M   'P 1'
#
loop_
_entity.id
_entity.type
_entity.pdbx_description
1 polymer ?
#
loop_
_entity_poly.entity_id
_entity_poly.type
_entity_poly.pdbx_seq_one_letter_code
_entity_poly.pdbx_strand_id
1 'polypeptide(L)'
;MKIFHSINDFQVSANGTIKKTILTLGTFDGVHFGHKKILEKLTQNTENGKYESLVLTFFPHPRMVLQENSDIKLLNTIEEKITLLDQIGIQNLVIHPFDEKFSRLTAEEFVKNILVDQFHIHKIIIGHDHRFGRNRTANIDDLIAFGKQYNFEVEEISAQEIKEVSVSSTKIRQALTEGNVALANEFLGYDYSLTGSVAKGKQLGRTIGFPTANLQLEENFKLIPKNGVYIVKSIINSKTVFGMMNIGFNPTVEGKHQTIEIHYFDFDEDLYHQKITVSILERIRSEEKFESVTLLKEQLEKDKNTALNYFKSL
;
A
#
# COMPACT_ATOMS: atom_id res chain seq x y z
N MET A 1 -7.00 -15.22 4.76
CA MET A 1 -5.93 -15.43 3.74
C MET A 1 -4.75 -16.20 4.33
N LYS A 2 -4.17 -17.18 3.62
CA LYS A 2 -2.89 -17.83 4.00
C LYS A 2 -1.74 -17.02 3.41
N ILE A 3 -0.68 -16.80 4.20
CA ILE A 3 0.49 -15.99 3.80
C ILE A 3 1.72 -16.89 3.79
N PHE A 4 2.50 -16.80 2.70
CA PHE A 4 3.73 -17.52 2.48
C PHE A 4 4.85 -16.51 2.18
N HIS A 5 6.01 -16.67 2.81
CA HIS A 5 7.13 -15.74 2.67
C HIS A 5 8.15 -16.15 1.58
N SER A 6 7.89 -17.28 0.93
CA SER A 6 8.67 -17.76 -0.21
C SER A 6 7.79 -18.60 -1.13
N ILE A 7 8.15 -18.67 -2.41
CA ILE A 7 7.55 -19.60 -3.36
C ILE A 7 7.65 -21.05 -2.83
N ASN A 8 8.77 -21.41 -2.23
CA ASN A 8 9.01 -22.75 -1.72
C ASN A 8 8.16 -23.12 -0.49
N ASP A 9 7.63 -22.11 0.22
CA ASP A 9 6.77 -22.35 1.39
C ASP A 9 5.34 -22.67 0.98
N PHE A 10 4.97 -22.38 -0.28
CA PHE A 10 3.64 -22.67 -0.77
C PHE A 10 3.44 -24.17 -0.88
N GLN A 11 2.56 -24.70 -0.03
CA GLN A 11 2.17 -26.11 -0.02
C GLN A 11 0.69 -26.22 -0.38
N VAL A 12 0.42 -27.04 -1.36
CA VAL A 12 -0.94 -27.39 -1.71
C VAL A 12 -1.58 -28.18 -0.57
N SER A 13 -2.77 -27.78 -0.21
CA SER A 13 -3.67 -28.27 0.85
C SER A 13 -3.25 -29.53 1.62
N ALA A 14 -3.32 -29.45 2.94
CA ALA A 14 -2.92 -30.49 3.92
C ALA A 14 -3.65 -31.86 3.81
N ASN A 15 -4.64 -32.00 2.95
CA ASN A 15 -5.47 -33.21 2.77
C ASN A 15 -4.99 -34.10 1.62
N GLY A 16 -3.79 -33.90 1.09
CA GLY A 16 -3.25 -34.74 -0.01
C GLY A 16 -3.88 -34.53 -1.38
N THR A 17 -4.89 -33.68 -1.49
CA THR A 17 -5.49 -33.30 -2.79
C THR A 17 -4.87 -32.00 -3.26
N ILE A 18 -4.12 -32.07 -4.35
CA ILE A 18 -3.53 -30.90 -4.99
C ILE A 18 -4.64 -30.09 -5.67
N LYS A 19 -5.05 -28.98 -5.06
CA LYS A 19 -5.92 -28.02 -5.75
C LYS A 19 -5.09 -27.17 -6.71
N LYS A 20 -5.54 -27.05 -7.93
CA LYS A 20 -4.95 -26.12 -8.88
C LYS A 20 -5.25 -24.67 -8.48
N THR A 21 -4.36 -23.77 -8.87
CA THR A 21 -4.48 -22.34 -8.53
C THR A 21 -4.94 -21.50 -9.71
N ILE A 22 -5.68 -20.44 -9.43
CA ILE A 22 -5.84 -19.29 -10.31
C ILE A 22 -4.97 -18.17 -9.76
N LEU A 23 -4.06 -17.66 -10.57
CA LEU A 23 -2.97 -16.83 -10.11
C LEU A 23 -2.96 -15.47 -10.81
N THR A 24 -2.58 -14.46 -10.08
CA THR A 24 -2.07 -13.19 -10.63
C THR A 24 -0.73 -12.84 -9.98
N LEU A 25 0.10 -12.07 -10.68
CA LEU A 25 1.38 -11.62 -10.14
C LEU A 25 1.62 -10.14 -10.41
N GLY A 26 2.27 -9.50 -9.46
CA GLY A 26 2.59 -8.08 -9.54
C GLY A 26 3.08 -7.50 -8.23
N THR A 27 3.58 -6.28 -8.27
CA THR A 27 3.98 -5.57 -7.05
C THR A 27 2.78 -5.12 -6.22
N PHE A 28 1.64 -4.90 -6.87
CA PHE A 28 0.38 -4.43 -6.26
C PHE A 28 0.59 -3.27 -5.27
N ASP A 29 1.51 -2.35 -5.61
CA ASP A 29 1.79 -1.21 -4.76
C ASP A 29 0.66 -0.19 -4.81
N GLY A 30 0.04 0.07 -3.67
CA GLY A 30 -1.17 0.87 -3.53
C GLY A 30 -2.48 0.10 -3.65
N VAL A 31 -2.51 -1.16 -4.10
CA VAL A 31 -3.76 -1.96 -4.30
C VAL A 31 -4.92 -1.10 -4.83
N HIS A 32 -4.60 -0.20 -5.77
CA HIS A 32 -5.51 0.81 -6.33
C HIS A 32 -6.61 0.19 -7.21
N PHE A 33 -7.56 0.98 -7.67
CA PHE A 33 -8.70 0.51 -8.46
C PHE A 33 -8.33 -0.40 -9.64
N GLY A 34 -7.25 -0.09 -10.37
CA GLY A 34 -6.77 -0.95 -11.45
C GLY A 34 -6.30 -2.33 -10.96
N HIS A 35 -5.67 -2.38 -9.78
CA HIS A 35 -5.31 -3.65 -9.14
C HIS A 35 -6.55 -4.40 -8.64
N LYS A 36 -7.52 -3.70 -8.03
CA LYS A 36 -8.74 -4.32 -7.51
C LYS A 36 -9.51 -5.05 -8.57
N LYS A 37 -9.64 -4.50 -9.79
CA LYS A 37 -10.30 -5.19 -10.92
C LYS A 37 -9.66 -6.56 -11.21
N ILE A 38 -8.33 -6.64 -11.24
CA ILE A 38 -7.60 -7.90 -11.46
C ILE A 38 -7.87 -8.88 -10.30
N LEU A 39 -7.80 -8.39 -9.07
CA LEU A 39 -7.94 -9.19 -7.85
C LEU A 39 -9.38 -9.70 -7.65
N GLU A 40 -10.39 -8.88 -7.96
CA GLU A 40 -11.80 -9.28 -7.95
C GLU A 40 -12.06 -10.37 -8.99
N LYS A 41 -11.53 -10.21 -10.21
CA LYS A 41 -11.64 -11.22 -11.25
C LYS A 41 -10.96 -12.52 -10.83
N LEU A 42 -9.83 -12.44 -10.13
CA LEU A 42 -9.15 -13.60 -9.56
C LEU A 42 -10.03 -14.35 -8.56
N THR A 43 -10.70 -13.65 -7.64
CA THR A 43 -11.57 -14.29 -6.63
C THR A 43 -12.84 -14.87 -7.23
N GLN A 44 -13.42 -14.22 -8.25
CA GLN A 44 -14.62 -14.69 -8.95
C GLN A 44 -14.37 -15.98 -9.77
N ASN A 45 -13.17 -16.19 -10.25
CA ASN A 45 -12.82 -17.34 -11.09
C ASN A 45 -12.56 -18.65 -10.31
N THR A 46 -12.68 -18.65 -8.97
CA THR A 46 -12.37 -19.85 -8.14
C THR A 46 -13.37 -21.01 -8.29
N GLU A 47 -14.39 -20.86 -9.14
CA GLU A 47 -15.41 -21.90 -9.46
C GLU A 47 -15.96 -22.59 -8.19
N ASN A 48 -16.52 -21.80 -7.26
CA ASN A 48 -17.09 -22.28 -6.00
C ASN A 48 -16.09 -23.11 -5.15
N GLY A 49 -14.80 -22.75 -5.19
CA GLY A 49 -13.77 -23.41 -4.38
C GLY A 49 -13.12 -24.63 -5.03
N LYS A 50 -13.39 -24.88 -6.32
CA LYS A 50 -12.65 -25.89 -7.10
C LYS A 50 -11.19 -25.53 -7.27
N TYR A 51 -10.90 -24.24 -7.44
CA TYR A 51 -9.56 -23.66 -7.53
C TYR A 51 -9.30 -22.74 -6.34
N GLU A 52 -8.02 -22.50 -6.02
CA GLU A 52 -7.62 -21.54 -4.99
C GLU A 52 -7.05 -20.28 -5.66
N SER A 53 -7.49 -19.10 -5.20
CA SER A 53 -6.90 -17.82 -5.63
C SER A 53 -5.51 -17.62 -5.01
N LEU A 54 -4.54 -17.25 -5.84
CA LEU A 54 -3.16 -16.99 -5.45
C LEU A 54 -2.68 -15.65 -5.99
N VAL A 55 -2.16 -14.81 -5.12
CA VAL A 55 -1.41 -13.61 -5.48
C VAL A 55 0.07 -13.84 -5.23
N LEU A 56 0.90 -13.70 -6.26
CA LEU A 56 2.35 -13.64 -6.13
C LEU A 56 2.79 -12.18 -6.15
N THR A 57 3.36 -11.72 -5.05
CA THR A 57 3.97 -10.39 -4.94
C THR A 57 5.40 -10.47 -4.44
N PHE A 58 6.11 -9.35 -4.52
CA PHE A 58 7.55 -9.31 -4.27
C PHE A 58 7.90 -8.27 -3.21
N PHE A 59 8.82 -8.64 -2.32
CA PHE A 59 9.47 -7.70 -1.42
C PHE A 59 10.92 -8.17 -1.14
N PRO A 60 11.94 -7.28 -1.28
CA PRO A 60 11.86 -5.86 -1.68
C PRO A 60 11.20 -5.65 -3.05
N HIS A 61 10.70 -4.42 -3.28
CA HIS A 61 10.15 -4.07 -4.58
C HIS A 61 11.21 -4.21 -5.70
N PRO A 62 10.89 -4.79 -6.88
CA PRO A 62 11.88 -5.05 -7.93
C PRO A 62 12.77 -3.86 -8.30
N ARG A 63 12.23 -2.63 -8.28
CA ARG A 63 13.03 -1.42 -8.55
C ARG A 63 14.07 -1.14 -7.47
N MET A 64 13.84 -1.53 -6.21
CA MET A 64 14.82 -1.36 -5.13
C MET A 64 16.04 -2.25 -5.31
N VAL A 65 15.88 -3.38 -6.02
CA VAL A 65 16.95 -4.35 -6.27
C VAL A 65 17.65 -4.10 -7.61
N LEU A 66 16.88 -3.76 -8.66
CA LEU A 66 17.40 -3.66 -10.03
C LEU A 66 17.96 -2.28 -10.38
N GLN A 67 17.61 -1.24 -9.64
CA GLN A 67 18.07 0.12 -9.89
C GLN A 67 19.02 0.54 -8.77
N GLU A 68 20.30 0.73 -9.09
CA GLU A 68 21.27 1.31 -8.17
C GLU A 68 20.76 2.67 -7.68
N ASN A 69 20.81 2.89 -6.35
CA ASN A 69 20.32 4.11 -5.70
C ASN A 69 18.82 4.41 -5.90
N SER A 70 17.99 3.38 -6.05
CA SER A 70 16.55 3.59 -6.13
C SER A 70 16.00 4.18 -4.83
N ASP A 71 15.53 5.43 -4.87
CA ASP A 71 14.83 6.08 -3.75
C ASP A 71 13.30 5.95 -3.88
N ILE A 72 12.83 4.85 -4.47
CA ILE A 72 11.40 4.63 -4.63
C ILE A 72 10.72 4.50 -3.27
N LYS A 73 9.74 5.36 -3.02
CA LYS A 73 8.84 5.23 -1.86
C LYS A 73 7.61 4.45 -2.25
N LEU A 74 7.24 3.47 -1.42
CA LEU A 74 6.09 2.60 -1.65
C LEU A 74 4.82 3.19 -1.05
N LEU A 75 3.69 2.90 -1.69
CA LEU A 75 2.37 3.35 -1.25
C LEU A 75 1.86 2.56 -0.05
N ASN A 76 2.25 1.28 0.06
CA ASN A 76 1.88 0.43 1.19
C ASN A 76 3.11 -0.23 1.81
N THR A 77 3.07 -0.44 3.12
CA THR A 77 3.89 -1.45 3.77
C THR A 77 3.38 -2.85 3.40
N ILE A 78 4.16 -3.88 3.72
CA ILE A 78 3.71 -5.26 3.50
C ILE A 78 2.48 -5.58 4.34
N GLU A 79 2.42 -5.14 5.59
CA GLU A 79 1.28 -5.35 6.49
C GLU A 79 0.01 -4.67 5.97
N GLU A 80 0.12 -3.42 5.49
CA GLU A 80 -1.00 -2.71 4.87
C GLU A 80 -1.49 -3.44 3.61
N LYS A 81 -0.58 -3.93 2.76
CA LYS A 81 -0.92 -4.69 1.57
C LYS A 81 -1.62 -6.01 1.92
N ILE A 82 -1.13 -6.74 2.91
CA ILE A 82 -1.77 -7.97 3.42
C ILE A 82 -3.22 -7.69 3.82
N THR A 83 -3.44 -6.64 4.60
CA THR A 83 -4.79 -6.25 5.06
C THR A 83 -5.72 -5.94 3.89
N LEU A 84 -5.25 -5.18 2.90
CA LEU A 84 -6.04 -4.83 1.72
C LEU A 84 -6.38 -6.05 0.85
N LEU A 85 -5.45 -6.97 0.66
CA LEU A 85 -5.66 -8.19 -0.11
C LEU A 85 -6.61 -9.18 0.60
N ASP A 86 -6.52 -9.26 1.93
CA ASP A 86 -7.43 -10.07 2.75
C ASP A 86 -8.88 -9.58 2.64
N GLN A 87 -9.09 -8.25 2.68
CA GLN A 87 -10.42 -7.63 2.50
C GLN A 87 -11.04 -7.92 1.12
N ILE A 88 -10.23 -8.13 0.08
CA ILE A 88 -10.71 -8.51 -1.26
C ILE A 88 -11.11 -10.00 -1.31
N GLY A 89 -10.71 -10.79 -0.31
CA GLY A 89 -11.04 -12.23 -0.26
C GLY A 89 -10.03 -13.14 -0.95
N ILE A 90 -8.79 -12.70 -1.10
CA ILE A 90 -7.69 -13.54 -1.62
C ILE A 90 -7.44 -14.70 -0.63
N GLN A 91 -7.33 -15.92 -1.14
CA GLN A 91 -7.12 -17.10 -0.29
C GLN A 91 -5.65 -17.32 0.06
N ASN A 92 -4.75 -17.11 -0.91
CA ASN A 92 -3.32 -17.34 -0.75
C ASN A 92 -2.52 -16.15 -1.25
N LEU A 93 -1.55 -15.71 -0.46
CA LEU A 93 -0.60 -14.65 -0.79
C LEU A 93 0.82 -15.18 -0.62
N VAL A 94 1.60 -15.15 -1.69
CA VAL A 94 3.04 -15.42 -1.66
C VAL A 94 3.79 -14.09 -1.79
N ILE A 95 4.55 -13.74 -0.76
CA ILE A 95 5.44 -12.57 -0.72
C ILE A 95 6.85 -13.11 -0.93
N HIS A 96 7.28 -13.19 -2.19
CA HIS A 96 8.58 -13.76 -2.52
C HIS A 96 9.70 -12.72 -2.45
N PRO A 97 10.85 -13.05 -1.82
CA PRO A 97 12.03 -12.20 -1.89
C PRO A 97 12.46 -11.98 -3.35
N PHE A 98 12.44 -10.70 -3.79
CA PHE A 98 12.97 -10.37 -5.11
C PHE A 98 14.46 -10.09 -4.99
N ASP A 99 15.27 -11.00 -5.50
CA ASP A 99 16.72 -10.92 -5.50
C ASP A 99 17.28 -10.97 -6.92
N GLU A 100 18.59 -10.81 -7.05
CA GLU A 100 19.28 -10.86 -8.34
C GLU A 100 19.13 -12.23 -9.01
N LYS A 101 19.15 -13.32 -8.25
CA LYS A 101 18.98 -14.68 -8.77
C LYS A 101 17.59 -14.87 -9.39
N PHE A 102 16.54 -14.45 -8.67
CA PHE A 102 15.16 -14.50 -9.17
C PHE A 102 14.99 -13.65 -10.43
N SER A 103 15.61 -12.47 -10.47
CA SER A 103 15.54 -11.53 -11.61
C SER A 103 16.15 -12.06 -12.89
N ARG A 104 17.03 -13.06 -12.78
CA ARG A 104 17.74 -13.69 -13.92
C ARG A 104 17.03 -14.91 -14.49
N LEU A 105 15.92 -15.36 -13.91
CA LEU A 105 15.12 -16.46 -14.45
C LEU A 105 14.65 -16.12 -15.86
N THR A 106 14.83 -17.04 -16.78
CA THR A 106 14.22 -16.96 -18.10
C THR A 106 12.71 -17.05 -18.00
N ALA A 107 11.98 -16.64 -19.03
CA ALA A 107 10.53 -16.77 -19.05
C ALA A 107 10.06 -18.23 -18.88
N GLU A 108 10.75 -19.15 -19.55
CA GLU A 108 10.43 -20.58 -19.47
C GLU A 108 10.73 -21.16 -18.08
N GLU A 109 11.89 -20.85 -17.46
CA GLU A 109 12.20 -21.27 -16.10
C GLU A 109 11.16 -20.76 -15.09
N PHE A 110 10.74 -19.49 -15.23
CA PHE A 110 9.71 -18.92 -14.39
C PHE A 110 8.38 -19.67 -14.56
N VAL A 111 7.93 -19.87 -15.80
CA VAL A 111 6.67 -20.55 -16.08
C VAL A 111 6.72 -22.01 -15.62
N LYS A 112 7.71 -22.77 -16.07
CA LYS A 112 7.79 -24.20 -15.78
C LYS A 112 7.97 -24.48 -14.29
N ASN A 113 9.01 -23.92 -13.66
CA ASN A 113 9.40 -24.30 -12.32
C ASN A 113 8.48 -23.68 -11.25
N ILE A 114 7.94 -22.46 -11.52
CA ILE A 114 7.15 -21.74 -10.52
C ILE A 114 5.65 -21.87 -10.78
N LEU A 115 5.18 -21.48 -11.97
CA LEU A 115 3.74 -21.49 -12.22
C LEU A 115 3.20 -22.92 -12.31
N VAL A 116 3.89 -23.80 -13.07
CA VAL A 116 3.43 -25.16 -13.34
C VAL A 116 3.77 -26.09 -12.19
N ASP A 117 5.06 -26.24 -11.87
CA ASP A 117 5.52 -27.28 -10.97
C ASP A 117 5.23 -26.94 -9.49
N GLN A 118 5.39 -25.66 -9.10
CA GLN A 118 5.24 -25.23 -7.71
C GLN A 118 3.80 -24.80 -7.39
N PHE A 119 3.19 -23.96 -8.23
CA PHE A 119 1.85 -23.42 -7.97
C PHE A 119 0.71 -24.26 -8.58
N HIS A 120 1.01 -25.27 -9.37
CA HIS A 120 0.01 -26.12 -10.05
C HIS A 120 -1.07 -25.29 -10.74
N ILE A 121 -0.61 -24.34 -11.55
CA ILE A 121 -1.47 -23.32 -12.15
C ILE A 121 -2.55 -23.95 -13.05
N HIS A 122 -3.79 -23.49 -12.88
CA HIS A 122 -4.88 -23.72 -13.84
C HIS A 122 -5.07 -22.55 -14.78
N LYS A 123 -5.06 -21.33 -14.22
CA LYS A 123 -5.25 -20.09 -14.97
C LYS A 123 -4.39 -18.97 -14.39
N ILE A 124 -3.86 -18.12 -15.27
CA ILE A 124 -3.23 -16.85 -14.89
C ILE A 124 -4.07 -15.69 -15.40
N ILE A 125 -4.28 -14.67 -14.54
CA ILE A 125 -4.97 -13.43 -14.88
C ILE A 125 -3.97 -12.29 -14.78
N ILE A 126 -3.75 -11.55 -15.87
CA ILE A 126 -2.75 -10.45 -15.92
C ILE A 126 -3.30 -9.24 -16.68
N GLY A 127 -2.73 -8.06 -16.41
CA GLY A 127 -3.00 -6.86 -17.21
C GLY A 127 -2.25 -6.89 -18.54
N HIS A 128 -2.75 -6.15 -19.53
CA HIS A 128 -2.24 -6.08 -20.90
C HIS A 128 -0.77 -5.64 -21.03
N ASP A 129 -0.24 -4.86 -20.08
CA ASP A 129 1.12 -4.34 -20.08
C ASP A 129 2.10 -5.23 -19.29
N HIS A 130 1.64 -6.41 -18.88
CA HIS A 130 2.45 -7.31 -18.07
C HIS A 130 3.66 -7.81 -18.83
N ARG A 131 4.83 -7.77 -18.18
CA ARG A 131 6.09 -8.27 -18.69
C ARG A 131 6.79 -9.10 -17.61
N PHE A 132 7.39 -10.22 -17.99
CA PHE A 132 8.04 -11.15 -17.06
C PHE A 132 9.33 -11.75 -17.65
N GLY A 133 10.00 -12.60 -16.84
CA GLY A 133 11.29 -13.19 -17.22
C GLY A 133 12.44 -12.18 -17.17
N ARG A 134 13.63 -12.68 -17.42
CA ARG A 134 14.88 -11.89 -17.39
C ARG A 134 14.77 -10.68 -18.33
N ASN A 135 15.12 -9.50 -17.81
CA ASN A 135 15.04 -8.22 -18.51
C ASN A 135 13.62 -7.87 -19.02
N ARG A 136 12.57 -8.51 -18.49
CA ARG A 136 11.18 -8.29 -18.90
C ARG A 136 10.96 -8.51 -20.41
N THR A 137 11.64 -9.50 -20.99
CA THR A 137 11.60 -9.77 -22.43
C THR A 137 10.32 -10.45 -22.87
N ALA A 138 9.69 -11.24 -22.01
CA ALA A 138 8.45 -11.97 -22.31
C ALA A 138 7.20 -11.12 -22.07
N ASN A 139 6.20 -11.31 -22.92
CA ASN A 139 4.93 -10.62 -22.95
C ASN A 139 3.75 -11.61 -22.86
N ILE A 140 2.53 -11.13 -23.12
CA ILE A 140 1.30 -11.93 -23.08
C ILE A 140 1.28 -13.03 -24.13
N ASP A 141 1.79 -12.79 -25.34
CA ASP A 141 1.80 -13.78 -26.42
C ASP A 141 2.69 -14.96 -26.07
N ASP A 142 3.86 -14.68 -25.46
CA ASP A 142 4.75 -15.71 -24.93
C ASP A 142 4.04 -16.53 -23.84
N LEU A 143 3.31 -15.86 -22.95
CA LEU A 143 2.57 -16.54 -21.86
C LEU A 143 1.46 -17.41 -22.42
N ILE A 144 0.74 -16.98 -23.47
CA ILE A 144 -0.27 -17.79 -24.16
C ILE A 144 0.38 -19.01 -24.83
N ALA A 145 1.56 -18.87 -25.42
CA ALA A 145 2.30 -19.98 -25.98
C ALA A 145 2.67 -21.02 -24.90
N PHE A 146 3.20 -20.54 -23.76
CA PHE A 146 3.47 -21.41 -22.60
C PHE A 146 2.19 -22.04 -22.03
N GLY A 147 1.07 -21.32 -22.01
CA GLY A 147 -0.22 -21.86 -21.60
C GLY A 147 -0.66 -23.08 -22.42
N LYS A 148 -0.46 -23.01 -23.75
CA LYS A 148 -0.70 -24.15 -24.66
C LYS A 148 0.29 -25.30 -24.41
N GLN A 149 1.56 -24.98 -24.20
CA GLN A 149 2.62 -25.97 -23.98
C GLN A 149 2.45 -26.72 -22.66
N TYR A 150 2.08 -26.02 -21.57
CA TYR A 150 2.00 -26.56 -20.23
C TYR A 150 0.57 -26.77 -19.70
N ASN A 151 -0.44 -26.59 -20.55
CA ASN A 151 -1.85 -26.85 -20.28
C ASN A 151 -2.43 -26.01 -19.11
N PHE A 152 -2.29 -24.68 -19.21
CA PHE A 152 -2.97 -23.71 -18.35
C PHE A 152 -3.58 -22.57 -19.17
N GLU A 153 -4.59 -21.92 -18.62
CA GLU A 153 -5.30 -20.82 -19.27
C GLU A 153 -4.61 -19.48 -19.00
N VAL A 154 -4.66 -18.58 -19.98
CA VAL A 154 -4.19 -17.20 -19.84
C VAL A 154 -5.37 -16.27 -20.10
N GLU A 155 -5.70 -15.43 -19.14
CA GLU A 155 -6.74 -14.43 -19.25
C GLU A 155 -6.11 -13.02 -19.12
N GLU A 156 -6.28 -12.24 -20.18
CA GLU A 156 -5.83 -10.86 -20.22
C GLU A 156 -6.95 -9.93 -19.80
N ILE A 157 -6.65 -8.99 -18.91
CA ILE A 157 -7.53 -7.85 -18.66
C ILE A 157 -7.09 -6.72 -19.59
N SER A 158 -7.99 -6.38 -20.52
CA SER A 158 -7.68 -5.43 -21.57
C SER A 158 -7.35 -4.02 -21.04
N ALA A 159 -6.59 -3.28 -21.86
CA ALA A 159 -6.32 -1.87 -21.60
C ALA A 159 -7.60 -1.04 -21.42
N GLN A 160 -8.69 -1.40 -22.11
CA GLN A 160 -9.97 -0.69 -22.01
C GLN A 160 -10.63 -0.91 -20.65
N GLU A 161 -10.63 -2.13 -20.13
CA GLU A 161 -11.14 -2.45 -18.78
C GLU A 161 -10.33 -1.75 -17.67
N ILE A 162 -9.02 -1.55 -17.90
CA ILE A 162 -8.13 -0.84 -16.96
C ILE A 162 -8.16 0.69 -17.22
N LYS A 163 -8.27 1.14 -18.48
CA LYS A 163 -8.26 2.58 -18.86
C LYS A 163 -9.49 3.34 -18.42
N GLU A 164 -10.63 2.69 -18.25
CA GLU A 164 -11.80 3.34 -17.61
C GLU A 164 -11.45 3.88 -16.22
N VAL A 165 -10.38 3.40 -15.62
CA VAL A 165 -9.85 3.81 -14.31
C VAL A 165 -8.50 4.52 -14.43
N SER A 166 -8.03 5.02 -15.51
CA SER A 166 -6.82 5.89 -15.73
C SER A 166 -5.83 6.06 -14.55
N VAL A 167 -5.68 5.07 -13.68
CA VAL A 167 -4.96 5.10 -12.40
C VAL A 167 -3.68 4.26 -12.48
N SER A 168 -2.62 4.76 -11.85
CA SER A 168 -1.38 3.99 -11.65
C SER A 168 -0.71 4.39 -10.33
N SER A 169 0.11 3.50 -9.77
CA SER A 169 0.91 3.81 -8.57
C SER A 169 1.78 5.08 -8.76
N THR A 170 2.21 5.38 -9.99
CA THR A 170 2.98 6.59 -10.30
C THR A 170 2.12 7.86 -10.14
N LYS A 171 0.89 7.86 -10.64
CA LYS A 171 -0.03 9.00 -10.48
C LYS A 171 -0.41 9.22 -9.02
N ILE A 172 -0.61 8.14 -8.26
CA ILE A 172 -0.92 8.22 -6.83
C ILE A 172 0.26 8.81 -6.06
N ARG A 173 1.50 8.35 -6.34
CA ARG A 173 2.71 8.95 -5.73
C ARG A 173 2.82 10.43 -6.04
N GLN A 174 2.57 10.82 -7.29
CA GLN A 174 2.58 12.22 -7.69
C GLN A 174 1.55 13.03 -6.90
N ALA A 175 0.29 12.58 -6.82
CA ALA A 175 -0.76 13.26 -6.06
C ALA A 175 -0.36 13.44 -4.58
N LEU A 176 0.20 12.40 -3.93
CA LEU A 176 0.67 12.48 -2.54
C LEU A 176 1.85 13.44 -2.36
N THR A 177 2.81 13.45 -3.29
CA THR A 177 3.99 14.34 -3.24
C THR A 177 3.63 15.79 -3.56
N GLU A 178 2.56 16.03 -4.29
CA GLU A 178 1.98 17.36 -4.52
C GLU A 178 1.06 17.80 -3.38
N GLY A 179 0.66 16.88 -2.50
CA GLY A 179 -0.23 17.12 -1.35
C GLY A 179 -1.71 17.00 -1.68
N ASN A 180 -2.06 16.50 -2.86
CA ASN A 180 -3.45 16.24 -3.25
C ASN A 180 -3.88 14.85 -2.78
N VAL A 181 -4.11 14.71 -1.47
CA VAL A 181 -4.47 13.44 -0.85
C VAL A 181 -5.87 13.00 -1.26
N ALA A 182 -6.80 13.92 -1.44
CA ALA A 182 -8.16 13.61 -1.90
C ALA A 182 -8.14 12.87 -3.26
N LEU A 183 -7.36 13.36 -4.22
CA LEU A 183 -7.17 12.69 -5.51
C LEU A 183 -6.47 11.32 -5.36
N ALA A 184 -5.48 11.23 -4.46
CA ALA A 184 -4.83 9.96 -4.20
C ALA A 184 -5.81 8.93 -3.62
N ASN A 185 -6.69 9.33 -2.70
CA ASN A 185 -7.73 8.48 -2.10
C ASN A 185 -8.77 8.05 -3.16
N GLU A 186 -9.16 8.96 -4.05
CA GLU A 186 -10.02 8.63 -5.19
C GLU A 186 -9.38 7.52 -6.05
N PHE A 187 -8.10 7.66 -6.40
CA PHE A 187 -7.39 6.65 -7.18
C PHE A 187 -7.18 5.32 -6.46
N LEU A 188 -6.96 5.35 -5.15
CA LEU A 188 -6.81 4.17 -4.31
C LEU A 188 -8.16 3.46 -4.07
N GLY A 189 -9.25 4.21 -3.94
CA GLY A 189 -10.55 3.74 -3.49
C GLY A 189 -10.55 3.35 -2.00
N TYR A 190 -9.67 3.99 -1.23
CA TYR A 190 -9.60 3.97 0.24
C TYR A 190 -8.75 5.14 0.73
N ASP A 191 -8.87 5.50 2.01
CA ASP A 191 -8.10 6.59 2.59
C ASP A 191 -6.63 6.18 2.74
N TYR A 192 -5.71 6.95 2.14
CA TYR A 192 -4.28 6.74 2.31
C TYR A 192 -3.90 6.84 3.79
N SER A 193 -3.09 5.91 4.27
CA SER A 193 -2.78 5.85 5.70
C SER A 193 -1.28 5.72 5.97
N LEU A 194 -0.91 6.15 7.17
CA LEU A 194 0.41 5.96 7.76
C LEU A 194 0.25 5.13 9.03
N THR A 195 1.02 4.04 9.14
CA THR A 195 1.04 3.18 10.31
C THR A 195 2.38 3.29 11.02
N GLY A 196 2.36 3.51 12.33
CA GLY A 196 3.58 3.65 13.11
C GLY A 196 3.33 3.60 14.61
N SER A 197 4.40 3.67 15.38
CA SER A 197 4.37 3.70 16.84
C SER A 197 4.37 5.14 17.36
N VAL A 198 3.62 5.41 18.42
CA VAL A 198 3.59 6.73 19.05
C VAL A 198 4.80 6.90 19.97
N ALA A 199 5.68 7.84 19.61
CA ALA A 199 6.88 8.19 20.38
C ALA A 199 6.69 9.44 21.23
N LYS A 200 7.53 9.61 22.24
CA LYS A 200 7.59 10.85 23.03
C LYS A 200 8.18 11.97 22.17
N GLY A 201 7.46 13.10 22.06
CA GLY A 201 7.91 14.31 21.40
C GLY A 201 8.30 15.40 22.41
N LYS A 202 8.51 16.62 21.90
CA LYS A 202 8.86 17.81 22.71
C LYS A 202 7.73 18.31 23.62
N GLN A 203 6.50 17.80 23.46
CA GLN A 203 5.29 18.12 24.24
C GLN A 203 4.90 19.62 24.24
N LEU A 204 5.40 20.43 23.31
CA LEU A 204 5.07 21.86 23.21
C LEU A 204 3.57 22.09 22.99
N GLY A 205 2.93 21.26 22.19
CA GLY A 205 1.48 21.36 21.94
C GLY A 205 0.64 21.30 23.20
N ARG A 206 1.06 20.50 24.21
CA ARG A 206 0.34 20.38 25.50
C ARG A 206 0.26 21.72 26.24
N THR A 207 1.31 22.55 26.17
CA THR A 207 1.36 23.86 26.86
C THR A 207 0.42 24.89 26.26
N ILE A 208 0.00 24.70 25.01
CA ILE A 208 -0.87 25.63 24.28
C ILE A 208 -2.29 25.08 24.05
N GLY A 209 -2.60 23.90 24.63
CA GLY A 209 -3.92 23.28 24.54
C GLY A 209 -4.11 22.36 23.33
N PHE A 210 -3.06 22.03 22.60
CA PHE A 210 -3.07 21.11 21.44
C PHE A 210 -2.07 19.96 21.66
N PRO A 211 -2.32 19.03 22.59
CA PRO A 211 -1.46 17.87 22.78
C PRO A 211 -1.36 17.06 21.50
N THR A 212 -0.16 16.58 21.16
CA THR A 212 0.10 15.83 19.94
C THR A 212 0.71 14.45 20.22
N ALA A 213 0.26 13.45 19.47
CA ALA A 213 0.93 12.16 19.33
C ALA A 213 1.96 12.24 18.20
N ASN A 214 3.20 11.85 18.47
CA ASN A 214 4.27 11.85 17.48
C ASN A 214 4.35 10.45 16.85
N LEU A 215 3.96 10.33 15.59
CA LEU A 215 3.98 9.06 14.85
C LEU A 215 5.38 8.80 14.29
N GLN A 216 5.97 7.69 14.67
CA GLN A 216 7.23 7.19 14.13
C GLN A 216 6.95 6.00 13.23
N LEU A 217 7.24 6.14 11.94
CA LEU A 217 7.11 5.05 10.96
C LEU A 217 8.27 4.06 11.15
N GLU A 218 7.95 2.78 11.07
CA GLU A 218 8.95 1.70 11.16
C GLU A 218 9.69 1.55 9.82
N GLU A 219 8.98 1.80 8.71
CA GLU A 219 9.47 1.55 7.36
C GLU A 219 9.88 2.84 6.65
N ASN A 220 11.14 2.98 6.37
CA ASN A 220 11.71 4.18 5.71
C ASN A 220 11.32 4.30 4.23
N PHE A 221 10.85 3.24 3.62
CA PHE A 221 10.36 3.22 2.23
C PHE A 221 8.90 3.63 2.09
N LYS A 222 8.13 3.78 3.18
CA LYS A 222 6.75 4.26 3.11
C LYS A 222 6.70 5.69 2.61
N LEU A 223 5.85 5.98 1.63
CA LEU A 223 5.67 7.33 1.12
C LEU A 223 4.99 8.19 2.17
N ILE A 224 5.63 9.27 2.58
CA ILE A 224 5.03 10.31 3.40
C ILE A 224 4.54 11.42 2.45
N PRO A 225 3.26 11.86 2.55
CA PRO A 225 2.75 12.95 1.74
C PRO A 225 3.54 14.26 1.92
N LYS A 226 3.30 15.22 1.01
CA LYS A 226 3.89 16.57 1.10
C LYS A 226 3.70 17.18 2.48
N ASN A 227 4.69 17.94 2.95
CA ASN A 227 4.57 18.67 4.21
C ASN A 227 3.34 19.59 4.23
N GLY A 228 2.67 19.67 5.37
CA GLY A 228 1.47 20.45 5.58
C GLY A 228 0.60 19.94 6.71
N VAL A 229 -0.57 20.55 6.85
CA VAL A 229 -1.59 20.18 7.83
C VAL A 229 -2.72 19.43 7.13
N TYR A 230 -3.15 18.33 7.73
CA TYR A 230 -4.10 17.38 7.15
C TYR A 230 -5.25 17.08 8.12
N ILE A 231 -6.42 16.80 7.58
CA ILE A 231 -7.55 16.20 8.28
C ILE A 231 -7.33 14.71 8.33
N VAL A 232 -7.44 14.12 9.52
CA VAL A 232 -7.17 12.70 9.73
C VAL A 232 -8.20 12.04 10.61
N LYS A 233 -8.28 10.70 10.50
CA LYS A 233 -9.00 9.85 11.44
C LYS A 233 -8.18 8.62 11.79
N SER A 234 -8.44 8.05 12.95
CA SER A 234 -7.88 6.75 13.38
C SER A 234 -8.97 5.92 14.04
N ILE A 235 -8.79 4.60 14.04
CA ILE A 235 -9.60 3.70 14.87
C ILE A 235 -8.74 3.33 16.07
N ILE A 236 -9.14 3.81 17.25
CA ILE A 236 -8.47 3.58 18.54
C ILE A 236 -9.47 2.92 19.48
N ASN A 237 -9.13 1.76 20.04
CA ASN A 237 -10.02 0.99 20.92
C ASN A 237 -11.43 0.79 20.32
N SER A 238 -11.49 0.46 19.01
CA SER A 238 -12.73 0.26 18.23
C SER A 238 -13.61 1.52 18.09
N LYS A 239 -13.07 2.70 18.40
CA LYS A 239 -13.76 3.99 18.20
C LYS A 239 -13.07 4.79 17.12
N THR A 240 -13.84 5.42 16.24
CA THR A 240 -13.29 6.40 15.30
C THR A 240 -12.98 7.69 16.03
N VAL A 241 -11.71 8.10 15.99
CA VAL A 241 -11.22 9.34 16.57
C VAL A 241 -10.76 10.25 15.43
N PHE A 242 -11.25 11.48 15.43
CA PHE A 242 -10.93 12.49 14.42
C PHE A 242 -9.84 13.43 14.93
N GLY A 243 -9.07 14.00 14.00
CA GLY A 243 -8.01 14.90 14.35
C GLY A 243 -7.45 15.69 13.18
N MET A 244 -6.41 16.44 13.47
CA MET A 244 -5.56 17.08 12.49
C MET A 244 -4.12 16.64 12.68
N MET A 245 -3.37 16.54 11.59
CA MET A 245 -2.00 16.03 11.55
C MET A 245 -1.09 17.04 10.86
N ASN A 246 0.06 17.33 11.45
CA ASN A 246 1.12 18.09 10.81
C ASN A 246 2.23 17.15 10.34
N ILE A 247 2.59 17.25 9.06
CA ILE A 247 3.81 16.67 8.50
C ILE A 247 4.77 17.84 8.24
N GLY A 248 5.90 17.86 8.93
CA GLY A 248 6.83 18.99 8.87
C GLY A 248 8.27 18.60 9.16
N PHE A 249 9.17 19.57 9.16
CA PHE A 249 10.56 19.40 9.52
C PHE A 249 10.92 20.14 10.81
N ASN A 250 11.44 19.41 11.77
CA ASN A 250 12.04 20.02 12.95
C ASN A 250 13.57 20.15 12.76
N PRO A 251 14.15 21.33 13.05
CA PRO A 251 15.60 21.48 13.10
C PRO A 251 16.18 20.62 14.22
N THR A 252 17.23 19.87 13.91
CA THR A 252 18.02 19.11 14.89
C THR A 252 19.48 19.51 14.76
N VAL A 253 20.33 19.09 15.71
CA VAL A 253 21.78 19.32 15.67
C VAL A 253 22.42 18.61 14.46
N GLU A 254 21.82 17.51 14.00
CA GLU A 254 22.30 16.69 12.86
C GLU A 254 21.62 17.03 11.53
N GLY A 255 20.72 18.04 11.49
CA GLY A 255 20.00 18.43 10.26
C GLY A 255 18.51 18.64 10.46
N LYS A 256 17.71 18.31 9.43
CA LYS A 256 16.24 18.39 9.46
C LYS A 256 15.67 16.98 9.60
N HIS A 257 14.93 16.74 10.66
CA HIS A 257 14.18 15.49 10.83
C HIS A 257 12.71 15.74 10.50
N GLN A 258 12.13 14.91 9.60
CA GLN A 258 10.70 14.96 9.31
C GLN A 258 9.92 14.39 10.49
N THR A 259 8.88 15.13 10.93
CA THR A 259 8.00 14.75 12.03
C THR A 259 6.56 14.63 11.56
N ILE A 260 5.81 13.73 12.18
CA ILE A 260 4.39 13.50 11.94
C ILE A 260 3.72 13.63 13.31
N GLU A 261 2.98 14.71 13.50
CA GLU A 261 2.37 15.05 14.77
C GLU A 261 0.85 15.12 14.62
N ILE A 262 0.11 14.35 15.42
CA ILE A 262 -1.35 14.24 15.32
C ILE A 262 -1.97 14.82 16.60
N HIS A 263 -2.89 15.78 16.44
CA HIS A 263 -3.76 16.26 17.49
C HIS A 263 -5.15 15.66 17.29
N TYR A 264 -5.57 14.76 18.17
CA TYR A 264 -6.90 14.17 18.16
C TYR A 264 -7.89 15.07 18.90
N PHE A 265 -9.10 15.19 18.37
CA PHE A 265 -10.18 16.00 18.99
C PHE A 265 -10.92 15.16 20.03
N ASP A 266 -11.26 15.77 21.16
CA ASP A 266 -12.03 15.16 22.24
C ASP A 266 -11.47 13.79 22.69
N PHE A 267 -10.12 13.68 22.73
CA PHE A 267 -9.41 12.46 23.05
C PHE A 267 -8.23 12.76 23.99
N ASP A 268 -8.18 12.08 25.14
CA ASP A 268 -7.20 12.30 26.22
C ASP A 268 -6.50 11.03 26.72
N GLU A 269 -6.72 9.88 26.01
CA GLU A 269 -6.05 8.63 26.38
C GLU A 269 -4.57 8.65 26.03
N ASP A 270 -3.77 7.91 26.81
CA ASP A 270 -2.34 7.75 26.55
C ASP A 270 -2.11 6.76 25.38
N LEU A 271 -1.43 7.25 24.35
CA LEU A 271 -1.09 6.47 23.14
C LEU A 271 0.39 6.09 23.06
N TYR A 272 1.23 6.46 24.02
CA TYR A 272 2.65 6.17 23.95
C TYR A 272 2.92 4.67 23.78
N HIS A 273 3.84 4.36 22.88
CA HIS A 273 4.24 3.00 22.50
C HIS A 273 3.16 2.16 21.82
N GLN A 274 1.96 2.71 21.58
CA GLN A 274 0.94 2.03 20.82
C GLN A 274 1.22 2.17 19.31
N LYS A 275 0.97 1.10 18.55
CA LYS A 275 0.95 1.13 17.09
C LYS A 275 -0.42 1.59 16.63
N ILE A 276 -0.46 2.69 15.90
CA ILE A 276 -1.71 3.27 15.38
C ILE A 276 -1.63 3.45 13.87
N THR A 277 -2.78 3.40 13.22
CA THR A 277 -2.94 3.71 11.80
C THR A 277 -3.74 5.00 11.67
N VAL A 278 -3.17 5.96 10.95
CA VAL A 278 -3.74 7.28 10.71
C VAL A 278 -4.16 7.40 9.26
N SER A 279 -5.45 7.43 9.00
CA SER A 279 -6.03 7.68 7.67
C SER A 279 -6.05 9.18 7.37
N ILE A 280 -5.54 9.57 6.22
CA ILE A 280 -5.40 10.96 5.79
C ILE A 280 -6.52 11.26 4.79
N LEU A 281 -7.36 12.23 5.11
CA LEU A 281 -8.57 12.52 4.34
C LEU A 281 -8.37 13.65 3.36
N GLU A 282 -7.89 14.80 3.87
CA GLU A 282 -7.72 16.01 3.08
C GLU A 282 -6.57 16.88 3.61
N ARG A 283 -6.01 17.73 2.75
CA ARG A 283 -4.97 18.69 3.12
C ARG A 283 -5.59 20.05 3.40
N ILE A 284 -5.34 20.59 4.59
CA ILE A 284 -5.84 21.92 4.98
C ILE A 284 -4.97 23.03 4.38
N ARG A 285 -3.63 22.96 4.58
CA ARG A 285 -2.67 23.99 4.16
C ARG A 285 -1.23 23.49 4.12
N SER A 286 -0.34 24.33 3.62
CA SER A 286 1.10 24.16 3.72
C SER A 286 1.60 24.39 5.16
N GLU A 287 2.79 23.87 5.47
CA GLU A 287 3.50 24.17 6.69
C GLU A 287 3.93 25.66 6.68
N GLU A 288 3.78 26.34 7.81
CA GLU A 288 4.13 27.73 8.00
C GLU A 288 4.89 27.94 9.30
N LYS A 289 5.77 28.95 9.33
CA LYS A 289 6.45 29.39 10.54
C LYS A 289 5.68 30.56 11.17
N PHE A 290 5.52 30.52 12.48
CA PHE A 290 4.84 31.57 13.23
C PHE A 290 5.84 32.37 14.07
N GLU A 291 5.68 33.69 14.07
CA GLU A 291 6.54 34.61 14.82
C GLU A 291 6.28 34.57 16.33
N SER A 292 5.11 34.10 16.75
CA SER A 292 4.73 33.96 18.17
C SER A 292 3.87 32.72 18.41
N VAL A 293 3.90 32.26 19.67
CA VAL A 293 3.03 31.18 20.14
C VAL A 293 1.54 31.54 20.05
N THR A 294 1.20 32.81 20.21
CA THR A 294 -0.18 33.32 20.06
C THR A 294 -0.68 33.12 18.64
N LEU A 295 0.08 33.54 17.63
CA LEU A 295 -0.25 33.35 16.22
C LEU A 295 -0.35 31.86 15.85
N LEU A 296 0.54 31.04 16.36
CA LEU A 296 0.46 29.58 16.17
C LEU A 296 -0.87 29.03 16.72
N LYS A 297 -1.24 29.44 17.96
CA LYS A 297 -2.49 28.99 18.59
C LYS A 297 -3.71 29.40 17.79
N GLU A 298 -3.77 30.66 17.33
CA GLU A 298 -4.87 31.17 16.50
C GLU A 298 -5.01 30.36 15.20
N GLN A 299 -3.88 30.00 14.58
CA GLN A 299 -3.90 29.20 13.36
C GLN A 299 -4.35 27.76 13.65
N LEU A 300 -3.90 27.15 14.74
CA LEU A 300 -4.34 25.80 15.13
C LEU A 300 -5.85 25.75 15.41
N GLU A 301 -6.45 26.81 15.99
CA GLU A 301 -7.90 26.92 16.16
C GLU A 301 -8.63 27.00 14.80
N LYS A 302 -8.09 27.74 13.82
CA LYS A 302 -8.65 27.79 12.45
C LYS A 302 -8.57 26.42 11.77
N ASP A 303 -7.43 25.74 11.89
CA ASP A 303 -7.23 24.41 11.32
C ASP A 303 -8.20 23.39 11.93
N LYS A 304 -8.38 23.42 13.27
CA LYS A 304 -9.36 22.61 14.00
C LYS A 304 -10.77 22.85 13.51
N ASN A 305 -11.17 24.13 13.38
CA ASN A 305 -12.51 24.49 12.88
C ASN A 305 -12.74 24.01 11.46
N THR A 306 -11.73 24.09 10.60
CA THR A 306 -11.77 23.56 9.23
C THR A 306 -11.99 22.06 9.24
N ALA A 307 -11.24 21.33 10.07
CA ALA A 307 -11.40 19.87 10.20
C ALA A 307 -12.78 19.49 10.75
N LEU A 308 -13.26 20.18 11.79
CA LEU A 308 -14.59 19.91 12.37
C LEU A 308 -15.73 20.18 11.36
N ASN A 309 -15.60 21.21 10.52
CA ASN A 309 -16.58 21.48 9.48
C ASN A 309 -16.57 20.40 8.39
N TYR A 310 -15.39 19.92 8.00
CA TYR A 310 -15.27 18.78 7.09
C TYR A 310 -16.01 17.53 7.61
N PHE A 311 -15.83 17.18 8.88
CA PHE A 311 -16.51 16.02 9.48
C PHE A 311 -18.02 16.17 9.59
N LYS A 312 -18.54 17.41 9.71
CA LYS A 312 -20.00 17.67 9.69
C LYS A 312 -20.60 17.52 8.29
N SER A 313 -19.80 17.55 7.24
CA SER A 313 -20.24 17.43 5.85
C SER A 313 -20.20 15.99 5.31
N LEU A 314 -19.63 15.05 6.06
CA LEU A 314 -19.64 13.61 5.77
C LEU A 314 -20.94 12.95 6.25
#